data_23270daad8dac02fd7c19355d6a8c2d3
#
_entry.id   23270daad8dac02fd7c19355d6a8c2d3
#
_cell.length_a   1.000
_cell.length_b   1.000
_cell.length_c   1.000
_cell.angle_alpha   90.00
_cell.angle_beta   90.00
_cell.angle_gamma   90.00
#
_symmetry.space_group_name_H-M   'P 1'
#
loop_
_entity.id
_entity.type
_entity.pdbx_description
1 polymer ?
#
loop_
_entity_poly.entity_id
_entity_poly.type
_entity_poly.pdbx_seq_one_letter_code
_entity_poly.pdbx_strand_id
1 'polypeptide(L)'
;MRKRKKLLFAVLTCLMIFACGAITVFAADGGKEYVPKMYSSFWALVPPIVAIGLALITKEVYSSLFVGIAIGGIFWSNFHFEKAVLHIFEDGIVGVLTDSYNMGILVFLVILGIMVCMMNNAGGSAAFGRWASIHIKTRVGAQLATIVLGILIFIDDYFNCLTVGSVMRPITDKHNVSRAKLAYLIDATAAPVCIIAPISSWAAAVTGFVKGEDGFSIFMRAIPYNYCLLYTSDAADEL
;
A
#
# COMPACT_ATOMS: atom_id res chain seq x y z
N MET A 1 21.33 1.80 20.01
CA MET A 1 20.94 0.60 19.24
C MET A 1 20.65 -0.64 20.10
N ARG A 2 21.39 -0.95 21.15
CA ARG A 2 21.22 -2.18 21.97
C ARG A 2 19.91 -2.23 22.78
N LYS A 3 19.39 -1.09 23.27
CA LYS A 3 18.11 -1.03 24.04
C LYS A 3 16.88 -1.24 23.14
N ARG A 4 16.87 -0.70 21.91
CA ARG A 4 15.77 -0.90 20.93
C ARG A 4 15.66 -2.36 20.49
N LYS A 5 16.79 -3.07 20.28
CA LYS A 5 16.80 -4.50 19.93
C LYS A 5 16.26 -5.37 21.07
N LYS A 6 16.55 -5.03 22.33
CA LYS A 6 16.02 -5.76 23.50
C LYS A 6 14.51 -5.54 23.67
N LEU A 7 14.02 -4.32 23.41
CA LEU A 7 12.60 -4.00 23.44
C LEU A 7 11.84 -4.74 22.32
N LEU A 8 12.40 -4.75 21.10
CA LEU A 8 11.83 -5.48 19.97
C LEU A 8 11.75 -6.99 20.24
N PHE A 9 12.81 -7.56 20.84
CA PHE A 9 12.85 -8.97 21.20
C PHE A 9 11.86 -9.31 22.31
N ALA A 10 11.68 -8.44 23.31
CA ALA A 10 10.70 -8.60 24.37
C ALA A 10 9.25 -8.51 23.85
N VAL A 11 8.97 -7.61 22.92
CA VAL A 11 7.66 -7.49 22.26
C VAL A 11 7.38 -8.71 21.39
N LEU A 12 8.38 -9.22 20.65
CA LEU A 12 8.21 -10.42 19.82
C LEU A 12 8.00 -11.68 20.68
N THR A 13 8.73 -11.81 21.80
CA THR A 13 8.53 -12.94 22.74
C THR A 13 7.18 -12.87 23.45
N CYS A 14 6.71 -11.70 23.86
CA CYS A 14 5.36 -11.53 24.38
C CYS A 14 4.29 -11.89 23.34
N LEU A 15 4.46 -11.48 22.09
CA LEU A 15 3.57 -11.84 20.97
C LEU A 15 3.56 -13.36 20.72
N MET A 16 4.73 -14.02 20.77
CA MET A 16 4.83 -15.49 20.62
C MET A 16 4.17 -16.24 21.76
N ILE A 17 4.35 -15.79 23.02
CA ILE A 17 3.71 -16.41 24.20
C ILE A 17 2.20 -16.22 24.13
N PHE A 18 1.72 -15.06 23.68
CA PHE A 18 0.29 -14.78 23.48
C PHE A 18 -0.32 -15.66 22.36
N ALA A 19 0.41 -15.87 21.26
CA ALA A 19 -0.01 -16.73 20.15
C ALA A 19 -0.09 -18.22 20.57
N CYS A 20 0.87 -18.71 21.38
CA CYS A 20 0.81 -20.09 21.92
C CYS A 20 -0.32 -20.31 22.93
N GLY A 21 -0.69 -19.28 23.71
CA GLY A 21 -1.82 -19.37 24.65
C GLY A 21 -3.19 -19.39 23.96
N ALA A 22 -3.31 -18.81 22.78
CA ALA A 22 -4.56 -18.74 22.01
C ALA A 22 -4.93 -20.08 21.33
N ILE A 23 -3.96 -20.98 21.09
CA ILE A 23 -4.20 -22.25 20.38
C ILE A 23 -4.97 -23.27 21.25
N THR A 24 -5.03 -23.10 22.56
CA THR A 24 -5.66 -24.06 23.50
C THR A 24 -7.15 -23.82 23.77
N VAL A 25 -7.76 -22.76 23.25
CA VAL A 25 -9.17 -22.39 23.53
C VAL A 25 -10.12 -22.74 22.37
N PHE A 26 -9.67 -23.44 21.35
CA PHE A 26 -10.41 -23.71 20.11
C PHE A 26 -11.51 -24.80 20.19
N ALA A 27 -12.05 -25.11 21.36
CA ALA A 27 -13.13 -26.11 21.48
C ALA A 27 -14.31 -25.53 22.26
N ALA A 28 -15.32 -25.09 21.54
CA ALA A 28 -16.70 -24.86 21.95
C ALA A 28 -17.18 -23.40 21.92
N ASP A 29 -17.69 -22.96 20.75
CA ASP A 29 -18.94 -22.19 20.80
C ASP A 29 -19.78 -22.52 19.56
N GLY A 30 -20.91 -23.16 19.80
CA GLY A 30 -21.84 -23.58 18.74
C GLY A 30 -22.59 -22.40 18.15
N GLY A 31 -22.31 -22.12 16.89
CA GLY A 31 -23.30 -21.76 15.86
C GLY A 31 -24.29 -20.62 16.11
N LYS A 32 -23.93 -19.54 16.81
CA LYS A 32 -24.70 -18.30 16.71
C LYS A 32 -23.84 -17.25 15.98
N GLU A 33 -24.33 -16.80 14.82
CA GLU A 33 -23.73 -15.71 14.07
C GLU A 33 -23.59 -14.48 14.99
N TYR A 34 -22.34 -14.12 15.29
CA TYR A 34 -22.06 -13.02 16.20
C TYR A 34 -22.32 -11.69 15.50
N VAL A 35 -23.30 -10.94 15.96
CA VAL A 35 -23.63 -9.61 15.40
C VAL A 35 -23.05 -8.52 16.32
N PRO A 36 -22.05 -7.77 15.85
CA PRO A 36 -21.49 -6.65 16.62
C PRO A 36 -22.52 -5.53 16.76
N LYS A 37 -22.73 -5.02 17.98
CA LYS A 37 -23.70 -3.95 18.25
C LYS A 37 -23.33 -2.62 17.60
N MET A 38 -22.05 -2.39 17.35
CA MET A 38 -21.52 -1.14 16.78
C MET A 38 -21.35 -1.20 15.26
N TYR A 39 -21.69 -2.34 14.63
CA TYR A 39 -21.66 -2.49 13.18
C TYR A 39 -22.73 -1.61 12.53
N SER A 40 -22.40 -0.98 11.40
CA SER A 40 -23.26 -0.05 10.66
C SER A 40 -23.75 1.16 11.49
N SER A 41 -23.01 1.56 12.51
CA SER A 41 -23.26 2.73 13.33
C SER A 41 -22.17 3.79 13.15
N PHE A 42 -22.45 5.01 13.66
CA PHE A 42 -21.45 6.10 13.66
C PHE A 42 -20.14 5.70 14.38
N TRP A 43 -20.19 4.76 15.33
CA TRP A 43 -19.02 4.24 16.05
C TRP A 43 -18.06 3.47 15.16
N ALA A 44 -18.51 2.94 14.03
CA ALA A 44 -17.66 2.27 13.05
C ALA A 44 -16.61 3.21 12.40
N LEU A 45 -16.83 4.54 12.46
CA LEU A 45 -15.89 5.54 11.95
C LEU A 45 -14.78 5.88 12.95
N VAL A 46 -14.93 5.55 14.23
CA VAL A 46 -13.94 5.90 15.27
C VAL A 46 -12.58 5.23 15.04
N PRO A 47 -12.47 3.92 14.75
CA PRO A 47 -11.17 3.29 14.51
C PRO A 47 -10.35 3.96 13.39
N PRO A 48 -10.91 4.21 12.18
CA PRO A 48 -10.15 4.89 11.13
C PRO A 48 -9.82 6.35 11.46
N ILE A 49 -10.74 7.09 12.11
CA ILE A 49 -10.46 8.49 12.52
C ILE A 49 -9.30 8.53 13.54
N VAL A 50 -9.29 7.60 14.52
CA VAL A 50 -8.20 7.53 15.49
C VAL A 50 -6.89 7.13 14.82
N ALA A 51 -6.90 6.14 13.92
CA ALA A 51 -5.70 5.72 13.18
C ALA A 51 -5.10 6.89 12.38
N ILE A 52 -5.92 7.61 11.62
CA ILE A 52 -5.48 8.75 10.81
C ILE A 52 -5.01 9.90 11.73
N GLY A 53 -5.79 10.25 12.74
CA GLY A 53 -5.44 11.33 13.69
C GLY A 53 -4.12 11.06 14.41
N LEU A 54 -3.91 9.83 14.89
CA LEU A 54 -2.63 9.43 15.49
C LEU A 54 -1.49 9.45 14.48
N ALA A 55 -1.69 9.00 13.25
CA ALA A 55 -0.66 9.01 12.21
C ALA A 55 -0.21 10.43 11.88
N LEU A 56 -1.13 11.39 11.80
CA LEU A 56 -0.81 12.80 11.58
C LEU A 56 -0.05 13.44 12.75
N ILE A 57 -0.40 13.07 14.00
CA ILE A 57 0.26 13.63 15.21
C ILE A 57 1.62 12.99 15.43
N THR A 58 1.71 11.67 15.37
CA THR A 58 2.93 10.92 15.71
C THR A 58 3.90 10.79 14.55
N LYS A 59 3.43 11.01 13.31
CA LYS A 59 4.15 10.71 12.06
C LYS A 59 4.62 9.25 11.96
N GLU A 60 3.97 8.35 12.70
CA GLU A 60 4.25 6.92 12.79
C GLU A 60 3.02 6.13 12.33
N VAL A 61 3.06 5.64 11.09
CA VAL A 61 1.90 4.98 10.47
C VAL A 61 1.61 3.62 11.09
N TYR A 62 2.64 2.80 11.34
CA TYR A 62 2.45 1.42 11.82
C TYR A 62 1.83 1.35 13.20
N SER A 63 2.33 2.14 14.14
CA SER A 63 1.79 2.20 15.50
C SER A 63 0.36 2.75 15.52
N SER A 64 0.08 3.74 14.69
CA SER A 64 -1.24 4.36 14.58
C SER A 64 -2.27 3.40 13.98
N LEU A 65 -1.91 2.66 12.93
CA LEU A 65 -2.75 1.61 12.36
C LEU A 65 -3.01 0.48 13.36
N PHE A 66 -1.99 0.06 14.11
CA PHE A 66 -2.16 -0.97 15.14
C PHE A 66 -3.18 -0.55 16.20
N VAL A 67 -3.13 0.70 16.67
CA VAL A 67 -4.11 1.25 17.62
C VAL A 67 -5.51 1.28 17.00
N GLY A 68 -5.64 1.70 15.74
CA GLY A 68 -6.91 1.68 15.02
C GLY A 68 -7.51 0.27 14.90
N ILE A 69 -6.70 -0.72 14.56
CA ILE A 69 -7.11 -2.13 14.49
C ILE A 69 -7.53 -2.65 15.86
N ALA A 70 -6.78 -2.31 16.93
CA ALA A 70 -7.11 -2.71 18.30
C ALA A 70 -8.46 -2.15 18.74
N ILE A 71 -8.73 -0.86 18.47
CA ILE A 71 -10.02 -0.23 18.77
C ILE A 71 -11.14 -0.88 17.97
N GLY A 72 -10.90 -1.17 16.67
CA GLY A 72 -11.86 -1.86 15.81
C GLY A 72 -12.25 -3.24 16.35
N GLY A 73 -11.25 -4.03 16.77
CA GLY A 73 -11.45 -5.35 17.39
C GLY A 73 -12.23 -5.28 18.71
N ILE A 74 -11.95 -4.27 19.56
CA ILE A 74 -12.69 -4.04 20.80
C ILE A 74 -14.16 -3.69 20.52
N PHE A 75 -14.42 -2.84 19.53
CA PHE A 75 -15.78 -2.47 19.15
C PHE A 75 -16.55 -3.63 18.53
N TRP A 76 -15.87 -4.43 17.71
CA TRP A 76 -16.47 -5.65 17.16
C TRP A 76 -16.84 -6.63 18.25
N SER A 77 -15.98 -6.82 19.25
CA SER A 77 -16.20 -7.75 20.35
C SER A 77 -17.16 -7.26 21.44
N ASN A 78 -17.77 -6.07 21.28
CA ASN A 78 -18.59 -5.41 22.32
C ASN A 78 -17.83 -5.27 23.65
N PHE A 79 -16.55 -4.85 23.61
CA PHE A 79 -15.65 -4.66 24.76
C PHE A 79 -15.23 -5.96 25.48
N HIS A 80 -15.36 -7.13 24.85
CA HIS A 80 -14.81 -8.38 25.38
C HIS A 80 -13.37 -8.55 24.86
N PHE A 81 -12.39 -8.41 25.74
CA PHE A 81 -10.96 -8.41 25.37
C PHE A 81 -10.53 -9.70 24.67
N GLU A 82 -10.91 -10.85 25.22
CA GLU A 82 -10.58 -12.16 24.65
C GLU A 82 -11.10 -12.31 23.20
N LYS A 83 -12.37 -11.99 22.96
CA LYS A 83 -12.97 -12.03 21.64
C LYS A 83 -12.35 -11.02 20.69
N ALA A 84 -11.94 -9.82 21.19
CA ALA A 84 -11.25 -8.83 20.40
C ALA A 84 -9.91 -9.35 19.88
N VAL A 85 -9.12 -9.95 20.76
CA VAL A 85 -7.82 -10.50 20.40
C VAL A 85 -7.97 -11.66 19.41
N LEU A 86 -8.87 -12.61 19.69
CA LEU A 86 -9.13 -13.72 18.77
C LEU A 86 -9.57 -13.22 17.40
N HIS A 87 -10.50 -12.29 17.30
CA HIS A 87 -10.96 -11.73 16.05
C HIS A 87 -9.83 -11.04 15.25
N ILE A 88 -8.99 -10.25 15.91
CA ILE A 88 -7.85 -9.59 15.26
C ILE A 88 -6.87 -10.61 14.66
N PHE A 89 -6.57 -11.68 15.42
CA PHE A 89 -5.59 -12.67 14.97
C PHE A 89 -6.18 -13.68 14.01
N GLU A 90 -7.36 -14.23 14.31
CA GLU A 90 -7.97 -15.31 13.55
C GLU A 90 -8.62 -14.77 12.27
N ASP A 91 -9.60 -13.89 12.39
CA ASP A 91 -10.31 -13.35 11.24
C ASP A 91 -9.51 -12.26 10.52
N GLY A 92 -8.77 -11.45 11.26
CA GLY A 92 -7.95 -10.38 10.71
C GLY A 92 -6.67 -10.90 10.05
N ILE A 93 -5.75 -11.48 10.81
CA ILE A 93 -4.42 -11.86 10.26
C ILE A 93 -4.50 -13.18 9.51
N VAL A 94 -4.98 -14.24 10.17
CA VAL A 94 -5.00 -15.58 9.58
C VAL A 94 -6.03 -15.65 8.46
N GLY A 95 -7.23 -15.11 8.67
CA GLY A 95 -8.28 -15.07 7.65
C GLY A 95 -7.85 -14.35 6.38
N VAL A 96 -7.19 -13.19 6.51
CA VAL A 96 -6.65 -12.44 5.36
C VAL A 96 -5.53 -13.21 4.65
N LEU A 97 -4.63 -13.86 5.39
CA LEU A 97 -3.52 -14.63 4.82
C LEU A 97 -3.97 -15.97 4.19
N THR A 98 -5.09 -16.54 4.63
CA THR A 98 -5.64 -17.78 4.04
C THR A 98 -6.56 -17.51 2.86
N ASP A 99 -6.99 -16.28 2.67
CA ASP A 99 -7.77 -15.89 1.50
C ASP A 99 -6.91 -15.94 0.24
N SER A 100 -7.36 -16.74 -0.74
CA SER A 100 -6.60 -16.98 -1.98
C SER A 100 -6.35 -15.71 -2.79
N TYR A 101 -7.27 -14.75 -2.74
CA TYR A 101 -7.14 -13.48 -3.44
C TYR A 101 -6.05 -12.60 -2.82
N ASN A 102 -6.09 -12.43 -1.50
CA ASN A 102 -5.08 -11.66 -0.77
C ASN A 102 -3.69 -12.30 -0.89
N MET A 103 -3.62 -13.62 -0.81
CA MET A 103 -2.38 -14.36 -1.02
C MET A 103 -1.85 -14.18 -2.44
N GLY A 104 -2.72 -14.15 -3.45
CA GLY A 104 -2.36 -13.86 -4.83
C GLY A 104 -1.70 -12.48 -4.98
N ILE A 105 -2.24 -11.45 -4.33
CA ILE A 105 -1.66 -10.10 -4.32
C ILE A 105 -0.28 -10.10 -3.64
N LEU A 106 -0.12 -10.76 -2.49
CA LEU A 106 1.17 -10.85 -1.80
C LEU A 106 2.24 -11.52 -2.66
N VAL A 107 1.90 -12.64 -3.30
CA VAL A 107 2.81 -13.36 -4.23
C VAL A 107 3.16 -12.46 -5.42
N PHE A 108 2.18 -11.77 -6.00
CA PHE A 108 2.40 -10.81 -7.09
C PHE A 108 3.41 -9.72 -6.68
N LEU A 109 3.24 -9.10 -5.51
CA LEU A 109 4.15 -8.06 -5.02
C LEU A 109 5.58 -8.58 -4.80
N VAL A 110 5.73 -9.79 -4.27
CA VAL A 110 7.04 -10.44 -4.09
C VAL A 110 7.71 -10.68 -5.45
N ILE A 111 6.99 -11.27 -6.40
CA ILE A 111 7.50 -11.52 -7.76
C ILE A 111 7.90 -10.21 -8.44
N LEU A 112 7.05 -9.18 -8.33
CA LEU A 112 7.33 -7.85 -8.87
C LEU A 112 8.61 -7.27 -8.27
N GLY A 113 8.78 -7.33 -6.94
CA GLY A 113 10.00 -6.89 -6.25
C GLY A 113 11.24 -7.61 -6.72
N ILE A 114 11.16 -8.93 -6.92
CA ILE A 114 12.26 -9.75 -7.48
C ILE A 114 12.60 -9.29 -8.90
N MET A 115 11.60 -9.08 -9.77
CA MET A 115 11.80 -8.61 -11.14
C MET A 115 12.50 -7.25 -11.18
N VAL A 116 12.07 -6.29 -10.33
CA VAL A 116 12.72 -4.97 -10.20
C VAL A 116 14.18 -5.11 -9.78
N CYS A 117 14.44 -5.93 -8.77
CA CYS A 117 15.79 -6.17 -8.27
C CYS A 117 16.67 -6.79 -9.36
N MET A 118 16.18 -7.80 -10.08
CA MET A 118 16.90 -8.43 -11.19
C MET A 118 17.19 -7.45 -12.32
N MET A 119 16.21 -6.62 -12.70
CA MET A 119 16.39 -5.61 -13.76
C MET A 119 17.46 -4.58 -13.37
N ASN A 120 17.47 -4.13 -12.13
CA ASN A 120 18.48 -3.19 -11.63
C ASN A 120 19.87 -3.84 -11.59
N ASN A 121 19.97 -5.07 -11.09
CA ASN A 121 21.23 -5.82 -11.02
C ASN A 121 21.77 -6.18 -12.43
N ALA A 122 20.89 -6.45 -13.39
CA ALA A 122 21.27 -6.67 -14.79
C ALA A 122 21.73 -5.38 -15.51
N GLY A 123 21.66 -4.22 -14.82
CA GLY A 123 22.06 -2.94 -15.39
C GLY A 123 21.04 -2.33 -16.36
N GLY A 124 19.79 -2.80 -16.33
CA GLY A 124 18.72 -2.30 -17.20
C GLY A 124 18.50 -0.80 -17.02
N SER A 125 18.38 -0.32 -15.79
CA SER A 125 18.23 1.10 -15.47
C SER A 125 19.42 1.93 -15.99
N ALA A 126 20.64 1.43 -15.85
CA ALA A 126 21.85 2.11 -16.33
C ALA A 126 21.93 2.13 -17.88
N ALA A 127 21.50 1.04 -18.53
CA ALA A 127 21.46 0.97 -20.00
C ALA A 127 20.45 1.96 -20.57
N PHE A 128 19.25 2.03 -20.02
CA PHE A 128 18.25 3.00 -20.39
C PHE A 128 18.73 4.45 -20.11
N GLY A 129 19.35 4.68 -18.96
CA GLY A 129 19.92 5.98 -18.63
C GLY A 129 20.98 6.44 -19.65
N ARG A 130 21.86 5.54 -20.12
CA ARG A 130 22.80 5.85 -21.20
C ARG A 130 22.10 6.19 -22.51
N TRP A 131 21.14 5.38 -22.93
CA TRP A 131 20.35 5.64 -24.14
C TRP A 131 19.64 6.99 -24.08
N ALA A 132 18.96 7.26 -22.97
CA ALA A 132 18.22 8.50 -22.75
C ALA A 132 19.16 9.72 -22.73
N SER A 133 20.36 9.61 -22.16
CA SER A 133 21.33 10.71 -22.11
C SER A 133 21.88 11.14 -23.48
N ILE A 134 21.81 10.26 -24.47
CA ILE A 134 22.20 10.55 -25.85
C ILE A 134 21.07 11.25 -26.60
N HIS A 135 19.82 10.84 -26.36
CA HIS A 135 18.66 11.33 -27.09
C HIS A 135 18.03 12.58 -26.45
N ILE A 136 18.12 12.74 -25.14
CA ILE A 136 17.57 13.85 -24.39
C ILE A 136 18.64 14.94 -24.27
N LYS A 137 18.42 16.08 -24.96
CA LYS A 137 19.36 17.20 -25.01
C LYS A 137 18.88 18.46 -24.31
N THR A 138 17.61 18.50 -23.88
CA THR A 138 17.00 19.71 -23.31
C THR A 138 16.36 19.43 -21.96
N ARG A 139 16.23 20.48 -21.15
CA ARG A 139 15.56 20.42 -19.84
C ARG A 139 14.09 19.98 -19.98
N VAL A 140 13.39 20.51 -20.99
CA VAL A 140 11.99 20.13 -21.27
C VAL A 140 11.91 18.69 -21.75
N GLY A 141 12.87 18.27 -22.60
CA GLY A 141 12.96 16.87 -23.07
C GLY A 141 13.15 15.90 -21.92
N ALA A 142 13.95 16.23 -20.90
CA ALA A 142 14.11 15.39 -19.71
C ALA A 142 12.80 15.24 -18.92
N GLN A 143 12.03 16.32 -18.77
CA GLN A 143 10.75 16.28 -18.09
C GLN A 143 9.69 15.48 -18.87
N LEU A 144 9.58 15.70 -20.17
CA LEU A 144 8.67 14.95 -21.03
C LEU A 144 9.03 13.45 -21.07
N ALA A 145 10.31 13.12 -21.13
CA ALA A 145 10.75 11.74 -21.07
C ALA A 145 10.41 11.08 -19.71
N THR A 146 10.48 11.82 -18.61
CA THR A 146 10.04 11.34 -17.30
C THR A 146 8.55 11.02 -17.29
N ILE A 147 7.72 11.92 -17.82
CA ILE A 147 6.27 11.74 -17.93
C ILE A 147 5.93 10.53 -18.80
N VAL A 148 6.53 10.45 -20.01
CA VAL A 148 6.29 9.34 -20.93
C VAL A 148 6.69 8.00 -20.31
N LEU A 149 7.85 7.95 -19.64
CA LEU A 149 8.29 6.73 -18.95
C LEU A 149 7.35 6.38 -17.79
N GLY A 150 6.89 7.38 -17.03
CA GLY A 150 5.91 7.21 -15.96
C GLY A 150 4.58 6.63 -16.47
N ILE A 151 4.10 7.11 -17.63
CA ILE A 151 2.89 6.58 -18.26
C ILE A 151 3.09 5.17 -18.80
N LEU A 152 4.25 4.85 -19.35
CA LEU A 152 4.54 3.51 -19.90
C LEU A 152 4.65 2.43 -18.80
N ILE A 153 5.07 2.81 -17.60
CA ILE A 153 5.19 1.90 -16.45
C ILE A 153 3.91 2.00 -15.61
N PHE A 154 2.79 1.58 -16.14
CA PHE A 154 1.47 1.69 -15.49
C PHE A 154 1.07 0.48 -14.63
N ILE A 155 1.88 -0.55 -14.58
CA ILE A 155 1.53 -1.82 -13.93
C ILE A 155 1.42 -1.66 -12.42
N ASP A 156 2.36 -0.91 -11.81
CA ASP A 156 2.43 -0.70 -10.37
C ASP A 156 3.07 0.66 -10.06
N ASP A 157 2.51 1.39 -9.12
CA ASP A 157 2.95 2.74 -8.76
C ASP A 157 4.28 2.75 -7.99
N TYR A 158 4.53 1.79 -7.10
CA TYR A 158 5.83 1.65 -6.43
C TYR A 158 6.94 1.30 -7.41
N PHE A 159 6.67 0.36 -8.31
CA PHE A 159 7.60 0.01 -9.36
C PHE A 159 7.89 1.21 -10.27
N ASN A 160 6.86 1.95 -10.63
CA ASN A 160 6.98 3.19 -11.39
C ASN A 160 7.91 4.19 -10.67
N CYS A 161 7.58 4.56 -9.43
CA CYS A 161 8.36 5.52 -8.64
C CYS A 161 9.84 5.12 -8.53
N LEU A 162 10.12 3.87 -8.19
CA LEU A 162 11.49 3.37 -8.01
C LEU A 162 12.26 3.33 -9.32
N THR A 163 11.62 2.85 -10.39
CA THR A 163 12.27 2.68 -11.71
C THR A 163 12.48 4.02 -12.39
N VAL A 164 11.42 4.83 -12.53
CA VAL A 164 11.52 6.16 -13.15
C VAL A 164 12.46 7.04 -12.35
N GLY A 165 12.37 7.01 -11.02
CA GLY A 165 13.24 7.76 -10.14
C GLY A 165 14.71 7.40 -10.31
N SER A 166 15.05 6.12 -10.30
CA SER A 166 16.43 5.66 -10.45
C SER A 166 17.01 5.95 -11.82
N VAL A 167 16.21 5.80 -12.88
CA VAL A 167 16.63 5.96 -14.27
C VAL A 167 16.72 7.43 -14.67
N MET A 168 15.73 8.24 -14.30
CA MET A 168 15.64 9.64 -14.75
C MET A 168 16.48 10.59 -13.89
N ARG A 169 16.83 10.22 -12.65
CA ARG A 169 17.63 11.07 -11.77
C ARG A 169 18.95 11.55 -12.39
N PRO A 170 19.84 10.70 -12.94
CA PRO A 170 21.08 11.18 -13.56
C PRO A 170 20.84 12.07 -14.78
N ILE A 171 19.74 11.85 -15.50
CA ILE A 171 19.39 12.63 -16.68
C ILE A 171 18.87 14.01 -16.29
N THR A 172 17.98 14.07 -15.32
CA THR A 172 17.41 15.33 -14.81
C THR A 172 18.45 16.17 -14.08
N ASP A 173 19.36 15.56 -13.32
CA ASP A 173 20.50 16.25 -12.68
C ASP A 173 21.41 16.90 -13.75
N LYS A 174 21.70 16.20 -14.85
CA LYS A 174 22.49 16.73 -15.99
C LYS A 174 21.83 17.95 -16.68
N HIS A 175 20.50 17.99 -16.69
CA HIS A 175 19.73 19.06 -17.33
C HIS A 175 19.22 20.12 -16.35
N ASN A 176 19.77 20.19 -15.14
CA ASN A 176 19.40 21.16 -14.10
C ASN A 176 17.88 21.16 -13.75
N VAL A 177 17.25 19.99 -13.75
CA VAL A 177 15.90 19.81 -13.23
C VAL A 177 16.04 19.49 -11.74
N SER A 178 15.35 20.23 -10.87
CA SER A 178 15.43 20.00 -9.43
C SER A 178 14.87 18.63 -9.05
N ARG A 179 15.38 18.04 -7.99
CA ARG A 179 14.90 16.73 -7.50
C ARG A 179 13.46 16.78 -7.01
N ALA A 180 13.05 17.92 -6.42
CA ALA A 180 11.65 18.15 -6.07
C ALA A 180 10.74 18.10 -7.30
N LYS A 181 11.14 18.74 -8.41
CA LYS A 181 10.38 18.67 -9.66
C LYS A 181 10.35 17.27 -10.26
N LEU A 182 11.44 16.51 -10.17
CA LEU A 182 11.45 15.12 -10.59
C LEU A 182 10.49 14.27 -9.74
N ALA A 183 10.53 14.43 -8.41
CA ALA A 183 9.62 13.74 -7.50
C ALA A 183 8.16 14.07 -7.81
N TYR A 184 7.83 15.33 -8.03
CA TYR A 184 6.50 15.75 -8.46
C TYR A 184 6.05 15.09 -9.76
N LEU A 185 6.89 15.06 -10.79
CA LEU A 185 6.54 14.45 -12.07
C LEU A 185 6.30 12.94 -11.94
N ILE A 186 7.07 12.27 -11.08
CA ILE A 186 6.90 10.85 -10.80
C ILE A 186 5.60 10.61 -10.04
N ASP A 187 5.36 11.35 -8.98
CA ASP A 187 4.16 11.25 -8.15
C ASP A 187 2.89 11.50 -8.98
N ALA A 188 2.88 12.57 -9.77
CA ALA A 188 1.77 12.93 -10.65
C ALA A 188 1.50 11.93 -11.80
N THR A 189 2.43 11.01 -12.09
CA THR A 189 2.27 10.02 -13.15
C THR A 189 2.17 8.58 -12.63
N ALA A 190 2.71 8.27 -11.47
CA ALA A 190 2.74 6.89 -10.97
C ALA A 190 1.34 6.41 -10.52
N ALA A 191 0.83 6.92 -9.42
CA ALA A 191 -0.45 6.48 -8.88
C ALA A 191 -1.64 6.85 -9.78
N PRO A 192 -1.77 8.08 -10.33
CA PRO A 192 -2.89 8.42 -11.20
C PRO A 192 -2.98 7.56 -12.46
N VAL A 193 -1.87 7.21 -13.08
CA VAL A 193 -1.88 6.35 -14.27
C VAL A 193 -2.20 4.91 -13.91
N CYS A 194 -1.65 4.39 -12.81
CA CYS A 194 -1.93 3.03 -12.36
C CYS A 194 -3.41 2.81 -12.01
N ILE A 195 -4.08 3.81 -11.41
CA ILE A 195 -5.49 3.65 -10.99
C ILE A 195 -6.48 3.76 -12.16
N ILE A 196 -6.08 4.35 -13.28
CA ILE A 196 -6.90 4.39 -14.50
C ILE A 196 -6.52 3.28 -15.50
N ALA A 197 -5.39 2.61 -15.30
CA ALA A 197 -4.96 1.53 -16.16
C ALA A 197 -5.78 0.25 -15.86
N PRO A 198 -6.36 -0.39 -16.88
CA PRO A 198 -7.21 -1.56 -16.68
C PRO A 198 -6.45 -2.79 -16.19
N ILE A 199 -5.14 -2.84 -16.46
CA ILE A 199 -4.25 -3.92 -16.03
C ILE A 199 -3.18 -3.32 -15.14
N SER A 200 -3.45 -3.24 -13.82
CA SER A 200 -2.55 -2.68 -12.83
C SER A 200 -2.71 -3.37 -11.48
N SER A 201 -1.77 -3.14 -10.57
CA SER A 201 -1.87 -3.60 -9.17
C SER A 201 -3.12 -3.04 -8.48
N TRP A 202 -3.51 -1.80 -8.79
CA TRP A 202 -4.73 -1.19 -8.28
C TRP A 202 -6.00 -1.84 -8.83
N ALA A 203 -6.04 -2.14 -10.13
CA ALA A 203 -7.15 -2.90 -10.72
C ALA A 203 -7.30 -4.27 -10.03
N ALA A 204 -6.20 -4.98 -9.83
CA ALA A 204 -6.20 -6.25 -9.12
C ALA A 204 -6.69 -6.10 -7.67
N ALA A 205 -6.25 -5.08 -6.93
CA ALA A 205 -6.66 -4.86 -5.54
C ALA A 205 -8.15 -4.48 -5.42
N VAL A 206 -8.64 -3.56 -6.25
CA VAL A 206 -10.01 -3.03 -6.17
C VAL A 206 -11.06 -4.06 -6.61
N THR A 207 -10.75 -4.87 -7.62
CA THR A 207 -11.68 -5.92 -8.10
C THR A 207 -12.04 -6.95 -7.03
N GLY A 208 -11.15 -7.19 -6.06
CA GLY A 208 -11.39 -8.13 -4.96
C GLY A 208 -12.33 -7.63 -3.86
N PHE A 209 -12.61 -6.34 -3.80
CA PHE A 209 -13.54 -5.81 -2.79
C PHE A 209 -15.00 -6.07 -3.13
N VAL A 210 -15.30 -6.37 -4.38
CA VAL A 210 -16.68 -6.57 -4.84
C VAL A 210 -17.05 -8.04 -4.73
N LYS A 211 -18.07 -8.35 -3.95
CA LYS A 211 -18.64 -9.69 -3.82
C LYS A 211 -19.96 -9.78 -4.59
N GLY A 212 -20.10 -10.79 -5.45
CA GLY A 212 -21.36 -11.08 -6.15
C GLY A 212 -21.53 -10.47 -7.54
N GLU A 213 -20.64 -9.58 -7.97
CA GLU A 213 -20.59 -9.02 -9.33
C GLU A 213 -19.17 -9.14 -9.89
N ASP A 214 -19.03 -8.96 -11.21
CA ASP A 214 -17.71 -8.92 -11.83
C ASP A 214 -16.98 -7.61 -11.43
N GLY A 215 -16.05 -7.75 -10.46
CA GLY A 215 -15.28 -6.61 -9.93
C GLY A 215 -14.48 -5.89 -11.00
N PHE A 216 -14.01 -6.60 -12.04
CA PHE A 216 -13.29 -5.96 -13.14
C PHE A 216 -14.20 -5.03 -13.96
N SER A 217 -15.43 -5.46 -14.26
CA SER A 217 -16.41 -4.62 -14.95
C SER A 217 -16.75 -3.37 -14.15
N ILE A 218 -16.90 -3.50 -12.83
CA ILE A 218 -17.14 -2.36 -11.94
C ILE A 218 -15.95 -1.41 -11.92
N PHE A 219 -14.73 -1.94 -11.82
CA PHE A 219 -13.52 -1.13 -11.89
C PHE A 219 -13.44 -0.33 -13.19
N MET A 220 -13.67 -0.97 -14.34
CA MET A 220 -13.68 -0.29 -15.65
C MET A 220 -14.73 0.84 -15.71
N ARG A 221 -15.90 0.64 -15.13
CA ARG A 221 -16.94 1.67 -15.05
C ARG A 221 -16.61 2.79 -14.06
N ALA A 222 -15.77 2.54 -13.07
CA ALA A 222 -15.32 3.53 -12.09
C ALA A 222 -14.19 4.44 -12.62
N ILE A 223 -13.41 4.00 -13.62
CA ILE A 223 -12.27 4.75 -14.17
C ILE A 223 -12.63 6.22 -14.49
N PRO A 224 -13.75 6.55 -15.17
CA PRO A 224 -14.09 7.93 -15.47
C PRO A 224 -14.34 8.81 -14.24
N TYR A 225 -14.56 8.20 -13.07
CA TYR A 225 -14.82 8.89 -11.81
C TYR A 225 -13.55 9.07 -10.95
N ASN A 226 -12.43 8.44 -11.35
CA ASN A 226 -11.14 8.52 -10.64
C ASN A 226 -10.33 9.78 -11.00
N TYR A 227 -11.02 10.87 -11.36
CA TYR A 227 -10.38 12.13 -11.76
C TYR A 227 -9.71 12.88 -10.59
N CYS A 228 -10.06 12.58 -9.36
CA CYS A 228 -9.52 13.25 -8.19
C CYS A 228 -7.98 13.11 -8.12
N LEU A 229 -7.45 11.92 -8.38
CA LEU A 229 -6.00 11.66 -8.39
C LEU A 229 -5.25 12.37 -9.53
N LEU A 230 -5.93 12.66 -10.63
CA LEU A 230 -5.35 13.43 -11.73
C LEU A 230 -5.32 14.93 -11.44
N TYR A 231 -6.22 15.39 -10.57
CA TYR A 231 -6.41 16.80 -10.26
C TYR A 231 -5.62 17.26 -9.02
N THR A 232 -5.57 16.43 -7.98
CA THR A 232 -4.86 16.74 -6.75
C THR A 232 -3.48 16.08 -6.77
N SER A 233 -2.45 16.90 -6.85
CA SER A 233 -1.09 16.48 -6.64
C SER A 233 -0.64 17.03 -5.29
N ASP A 234 -0.41 16.17 -4.31
CA ASP A 234 0.02 16.56 -2.94
C ASP A 234 1.29 17.39 -2.93
N ALA A 235 2.15 17.22 -3.95
CA ALA A 235 3.37 18.01 -4.08
C ALA A 235 3.12 19.49 -4.46
N ALA A 236 1.93 19.87 -4.89
CA ALA A 236 1.59 21.27 -5.17
C ALA A 236 1.26 22.05 -3.89
N ASP A 237 0.86 21.36 -2.83
CA ASP A 237 0.45 21.99 -1.57
C ASP A 237 1.61 22.14 -0.57
N GLU A 238 2.77 21.53 -0.83
CA GLU A 238 3.97 21.58 0.01
C GLU A 238 5.08 22.52 -0.51
N LEU A 239 4.86 23.21 -1.62
CA LEU A 239 5.79 24.19 -2.21
C LEU A 239 5.28 25.62 -2.06
#